data_5e5e780a083524a5d447606847fd8dc6
#
_entry.id   5e5e780a083524a5d447606847fd8dc6
#
_cell.length_a   1.000
_cell.length_b   1.000
_cell.length_c   1.000
_cell.angle_alpha   90.00
_cell.angle_beta   90.00
_cell.angle_gamma   90.00
#
_symmetry.space_group_name_H-M   'P 1'
#
loop_
_entity.id
_entity.type
_entity.pdbx_description
1 polymer ?
#
loop_
_entity_poly.entity_id
_entity_poly.type
_entity_poly.pdbx_seq_one_letter_code
_entity_poly.pdbx_strand_id
1 'polypeptide(L)'
;MQLTEEFQEMPLNRKIKYLIDNLKDLPDGIAEQGVEILAKTGETEYAAVLARDKGMIQKAIQILINEGDFLWAALIAKNAGLTAHAEMLYKEGLSYYIEMEMFGRAISAATALNMPPFEIDALFSRGIEVESRGSDLGQARTMIDCAMESLEIALIGREDKLTQEVMNALKEERERVAENGAKMEDRT
;
A
#
# COMPACT_ATOMS: atom_id res chain seq x y z
N MET A 1 18.07 -31.91 -9.36
CA MET A 1 19.31 -32.02 -8.54
C MET A 1 20.36 -31.02 -9.01
N GLN A 2 20.75 -31.03 -10.27
CA GLN A 2 21.84 -30.15 -10.78
C GLN A 2 21.61 -28.65 -10.59
N LEU A 3 20.42 -28.12 -10.88
CA LEU A 3 20.09 -26.69 -10.74
C LEU A 3 20.13 -26.19 -9.28
N THR A 4 19.74 -27.05 -8.34
CA THR A 4 19.76 -26.69 -6.90
C THR A 4 21.21 -26.62 -6.37
N GLU A 5 22.09 -27.50 -6.85
CA GLU A 5 23.51 -27.49 -6.50
C GLU A 5 24.21 -26.27 -7.11
N GLU A 6 23.96 -25.97 -8.38
CA GLU A 6 24.46 -24.75 -9.03
C GLU A 6 24.00 -23.47 -8.32
N PHE A 7 22.74 -23.41 -7.90
CA PHE A 7 22.21 -22.28 -7.14
C PHE A 7 22.92 -22.13 -5.78
N GLN A 8 23.22 -23.24 -5.09
CA GLN A 8 23.92 -23.19 -3.80
C GLN A 8 25.32 -22.58 -3.90
N GLU A 9 26.03 -22.85 -4.98
CA GLU A 9 27.41 -22.37 -5.22
C GLU A 9 27.44 -20.92 -5.73
N MET A 10 26.31 -20.34 -6.16
CA MET A 10 26.29 -18.96 -6.63
C MET A 10 26.63 -17.96 -5.51
N PRO A 11 27.40 -16.92 -5.80
CA PRO A 11 27.57 -15.79 -4.88
C PRO A 11 26.25 -15.05 -4.69
N LEU A 12 26.07 -14.39 -3.53
CA LEU A 12 24.80 -13.81 -3.08
C LEU A 12 24.16 -12.87 -4.12
N ASN A 13 24.95 -11.98 -4.72
CA ASN A 13 24.46 -11.04 -5.74
C ASN A 13 23.91 -11.75 -6.99
N ARG A 14 24.51 -12.88 -7.38
CA ARG A 14 23.98 -13.69 -8.48
C ARG A 14 22.74 -14.46 -8.08
N LYS A 15 22.64 -14.92 -6.82
CA LYS A 15 21.43 -15.55 -6.29
C LYS A 15 20.24 -14.57 -6.35
N ILE A 16 20.44 -13.35 -5.85
CA ILE A 16 19.39 -12.31 -5.87
C ILE A 16 18.92 -12.07 -7.31
N LYS A 17 19.85 -11.81 -8.23
CA LYS A 17 19.49 -11.58 -9.63
C LYS A 17 18.76 -12.77 -10.24
N TYR A 18 19.26 -13.99 -10.04
CA TYR A 18 18.64 -15.21 -10.54
C TYR A 18 17.21 -15.38 -10.01
N LEU A 19 16.99 -15.12 -8.71
CA LEU A 19 15.68 -15.20 -8.07
C LEU A 19 14.70 -14.19 -8.68
N ILE A 20 15.12 -12.95 -8.87
CA ILE A 20 14.28 -11.88 -9.45
C ILE A 20 13.96 -12.18 -10.90
N ASP A 21 14.95 -12.58 -11.69
CA ASP A 21 14.78 -12.86 -13.11
C ASP A 21 13.86 -14.08 -13.38
N ASN A 22 13.73 -15.01 -12.42
CA ASN A 22 13.00 -16.28 -12.58
C ASN A 22 11.85 -16.48 -11.58
N LEU A 23 11.33 -15.44 -10.94
CA LEU A 23 10.34 -15.50 -9.85
C LEU A 23 9.21 -16.50 -10.08
N LYS A 24 8.66 -16.57 -11.29
CA LYS A 24 7.50 -17.41 -11.64
C LYS A 24 7.84 -18.88 -11.78
N ASP A 25 9.03 -19.19 -12.26
CA ASP A 25 9.43 -20.52 -12.70
C ASP A 25 10.41 -21.22 -11.75
N LEU A 26 10.59 -20.66 -10.54
CA LEU A 26 11.50 -21.22 -9.54
C LEU A 26 11.02 -22.59 -9.04
N PRO A 27 11.88 -23.61 -9.00
CA PRO A 27 11.61 -24.86 -8.30
C PRO A 27 11.32 -24.62 -6.81
N ASP A 28 10.42 -25.39 -6.21
CA ASP A 28 10.00 -25.17 -4.81
C ASP A 28 11.17 -25.20 -3.81
N GLY A 29 12.13 -26.11 -3.99
CA GLY A 29 13.32 -26.20 -3.13
C GLY A 29 14.25 -24.97 -3.20
N ILE A 30 14.23 -24.20 -4.31
CA ILE A 30 14.94 -22.93 -4.45
C ILE A 30 14.06 -21.79 -3.94
N ALA A 31 12.74 -21.87 -4.14
CA ALA A 31 11.81 -20.81 -3.78
C ALA A 31 11.80 -20.52 -2.27
N GLU A 32 11.77 -21.54 -1.43
CA GLU A 32 11.82 -21.34 0.03
C GLU A 32 13.06 -20.58 0.50
N GLN A 33 14.24 -20.99 0.00
CA GLN A 33 15.48 -20.29 0.28
C GLN A 33 15.50 -18.90 -0.37
N GLY A 34 14.93 -18.78 -1.57
CA GLY A 34 14.81 -17.54 -2.30
C GLY A 34 14.04 -16.48 -1.52
N VAL A 35 12.92 -16.85 -0.92
CA VAL A 35 12.14 -15.95 -0.06
C VAL A 35 12.99 -15.42 1.09
N GLU A 36 13.77 -16.28 1.75
CA GLU A 36 14.62 -15.85 2.87
C GLU A 36 15.79 -14.97 2.44
N ILE A 37 16.40 -15.29 1.30
CA ILE A 37 17.49 -14.48 0.75
C ILE A 37 16.97 -13.10 0.40
N LEU A 38 15.87 -13.02 -0.37
CA LEU A 38 15.29 -11.76 -0.81
C LEU A 38 14.83 -10.90 0.39
N ALA A 39 14.15 -11.50 1.38
CA ALA A 39 13.74 -10.77 2.58
C ALA A 39 14.93 -10.23 3.39
N LYS A 40 15.99 -11.02 3.57
CA LYS A 40 17.20 -10.61 4.33
C LYS A 40 18.05 -9.57 3.61
N THR A 41 17.93 -9.46 2.30
CA THR A 41 18.71 -8.51 1.48
C THR A 41 17.96 -7.24 1.15
N GLY A 42 16.73 -7.05 1.70
CA GLY A 42 15.92 -5.86 1.50
C GLY A 42 15.06 -5.89 0.23
N GLU A 43 15.07 -7.02 -0.50
CA GLU A 43 14.23 -7.22 -1.68
C GLU A 43 12.83 -7.71 -1.27
N THR A 44 12.21 -6.99 -0.35
CA THR A 44 11.01 -7.39 0.39
C THR A 44 9.82 -7.63 -0.50
N GLU A 45 9.61 -6.78 -1.51
CA GLU A 45 8.50 -6.93 -2.46
C GLU A 45 8.62 -8.24 -3.25
N TYR A 46 9.80 -8.54 -3.77
CA TYR A 46 10.05 -9.80 -4.48
C TYR A 46 9.92 -11.01 -3.57
N ALA A 47 10.37 -10.91 -2.31
CA ALA A 47 10.20 -11.96 -1.31
C ALA A 47 8.71 -12.26 -1.05
N ALA A 48 7.90 -11.22 -0.87
CA ALA A 48 6.47 -11.34 -0.63
C ALA A 48 5.72 -11.93 -1.84
N VAL A 49 6.04 -11.48 -3.06
CA VAL A 49 5.49 -12.03 -4.31
C VAL A 49 5.84 -13.50 -4.44
N LEU A 50 7.11 -13.86 -4.28
CA LEU A 50 7.56 -15.26 -4.38
C LEU A 50 6.87 -16.15 -3.34
N ALA A 51 6.81 -15.70 -2.10
CA ALA A 51 6.13 -16.43 -1.02
C ALA A 51 4.64 -16.64 -1.33
N ARG A 52 3.94 -15.59 -1.79
CA ARG A 52 2.53 -15.67 -2.19
C ARG A 52 2.33 -16.69 -3.32
N ASP A 53 3.12 -16.58 -4.40
CA ASP A 53 2.97 -17.39 -5.61
C ASP A 53 3.29 -18.87 -5.35
N LYS A 54 4.10 -19.14 -4.33
CA LYS A 54 4.41 -20.50 -3.86
C LYS A 54 3.48 -20.99 -2.73
N GLY A 55 2.40 -20.28 -2.46
CA GLY A 55 1.41 -20.67 -1.44
C GLY A 55 1.85 -20.46 0.01
N MET A 56 2.99 -19.84 0.25
CA MET A 56 3.49 -19.51 1.58
C MET A 56 2.81 -18.23 2.12
N ILE A 57 1.49 -18.22 2.16
CA ILE A 57 0.66 -17.02 2.41
C ILE A 57 1.03 -16.33 3.72
N GLN A 58 1.16 -17.07 4.83
CA GLN A 58 1.51 -16.49 6.13
C GLN A 58 2.89 -15.84 6.12
N LYS A 59 3.85 -16.42 5.40
CA LYS A 59 5.19 -15.87 5.26
C LYS A 59 5.19 -14.58 4.45
N ALA A 60 4.41 -14.53 3.36
CA ALA A 60 4.23 -13.32 2.57
C ALA A 60 3.63 -12.18 3.41
N ILE A 61 2.57 -12.46 4.17
CA ILE A 61 1.94 -11.50 5.08
C ILE A 61 2.94 -10.99 6.12
N GLN A 62 3.69 -11.88 6.77
CA GLN A 62 4.65 -11.49 7.80
C GLN A 62 5.78 -10.61 7.27
N ILE A 63 6.27 -10.90 6.05
CA ILE A 63 7.29 -10.09 5.38
C ILE A 63 6.78 -8.66 5.20
N LEU A 64 5.56 -8.48 4.71
CA LEU A 64 4.97 -7.18 4.47
C LEU A 64 4.65 -6.41 5.76
N ILE A 65 4.18 -7.10 6.81
CA ILE A 65 3.97 -6.48 8.12
C ILE A 65 5.28 -5.91 8.68
N ASN A 66 6.37 -6.66 8.56
CA ASN A 66 7.69 -6.22 9.05
C ASN A 66 8.17 -4.93 8.36
N GLU A 67 7.76 -4.70 7.12
CA GLU A 67 8.03 -3.47 6.36
C GLU A 67 6.97 -2.37 6.55
N GLY A 68 5.93 -2.64 7.34
CA GLY A 68 4.83 -1.71 7.54
C GLY A 68 3.85 -1.63 6.37
N ASP A 69 3.89 -2.58 5.43
CA ASP A 69 2.93 -2.62 4.31
C ASP A 69 1.71 -3.49 4.65
N PHE A 70 0.93 -3.01 5.61
CA PHE A 70 -0.30 -3.66 6.05
C PHE A 70 -1.37 -3.73 4.96
N LEU A 71 -1.42 -2.76 4.04
CA LEU A 71 -2.41 -2.77 2.95
C LEU A 71 -2.18 -3.96 2.02
N TRP A 72 -0.96 -4.20 1.62
CA TRP A 72 -0.65 -5.33 0.76
C TRP A 72 -0.76 -6.66 1.51
N ALA A 73 -0.31 -6.71 2.77
CA ALA A 73 -0.51 -7.87 3.62
C ALA A 73 -2.00 -8.25 3.75
N ALA A 74 -2.87 -7.26 3.98
CA ALA A 74 -4.31 -7.46 4.05
C ALA A 74 -4.91 -7.93 2.71
N LEU A 75 -4.43 -7.38 1.59
CA LEU A 75 -4.87 -7.82 0.26
C LEU A 75 -4.50 -9.28 -0.01
N ILE A 76 -3.29 -9.70 0.34
CA ILE A 76 -2.87 -11.11 0.22
C ILE A 76 -3.75 -12.00 1.10
N ALA A 77 -4.00 -11.62 2.36
CA ALA A 77 -4.88 -12.36 3.27
C ALA A 77 -6.30 -12.48 2.70
N LYS A 78 -6.87 -11.38 2.19
CA LYS A 78 -8.20 -11.35 1.57
C LYS A 78 -8.30 -12.28 0.37
N ASN A 79 -7.32 -12.24 -0.53
CA ASN A 79 -7.27 -13.08 -1.73
C ASN A 79 -7.08 -14.57 -1.39
N ALA A 80 -6.46 -14.87 -0.27
CA ALA A 80 -6.33 -16.23 0.27
C ALA A 80 -7.57 -16.70 1.06
N GLY A 81 -8.66 -15.91 1.10
CA GLY A 81 -9.88 -16.25 1.84
C GLY A 81 -9.81 -16.02 3.35
N LEU A 82 -8.73 -15.41 3.85
CA LEU A 82 -8.51 -15.12 5.28
C LEU A 82 -9.15 -13.78 5.66
N THR A 83 -10.47 -13.64 5.45
CA THR A 83 -11.19 -12.37 5.57
C THR A 83 -11.05 -11.70 6.94
N ALA A 84 -11.18 -12.47 8.03
CA ALA A 84 -11.02 -11.94 9.38
C ALA A 84 -9.60 -11.43 9.65
N HIS A 85 -8.59 -12.12 9.13
CA HIS A 85 -7.19 -11.70 9.23
C HIS A 85 -6.94 -10.44 8.40
N ALA A 86 -7.50 -10.36 7.19
CA ALA A 86 -7.41 -9.16 6.36
C ALA A 86 -8.01 -7.94 7.06
N GLU A 87 -9.19 -8.08 7.69
CA GLU A 87 -9.82 -7.00 8.45
C GLU A 87 -8.96 -6.54 9.63
N MET A 88 -8.35 -7.48 10.35
CA MET A 88 -7.42 -7.17 11.45
C MET A 88 -6.22 -6.38 10.92
N LEU A 89 -5.61 -6.81 9.82
CA LEU A 89 -4.47 -6.13 9.19
C LEU A 89 -4.82 -4.72 8.71
N TYR A 90 -6.02 -4.49 8.16
CA TYR A 90 -6.47 -3.14 7.82
C TYR A 90 -6.60 -2.25 9.07
N LYS A 91 -7.10 -2.78 10.20
CA LYS A 91 -7.20 -2.03 11.46
C LYS A 91 -5.84 -1.67 12.05
N GLU A 92 -4.91 -2.63 12.07
CA GLU A 92 -3.54 -2.42 12.51
C GLU A 92 -2.82 -1.41 11.61
N GLY A 93 -2.96 -1.59 10.28
CA GLY A 93 -2.41 -0.68 9.29
C GLY A 93 -2.95 0.73 9.42
N LEU A 94 -4.26 0.90 9.62
CA LEU A 94 -4.87 2.21 9.85
C LEU A 94 -4.22 2.94 11.02
N SER A 95 -4.07 2.26 12.16
CA SER A 95 -3.43 2.84 13.35
C SER A 95 -1.97 3.20 13.08
N TYR A 96 -1.21 2.30 12.47
CA TYR A 96 0.18 2.50 12.09
C TYR A 96 0.35 3.69 11.13
N TYR A 97 -0.47 3.77 10.08
CA TYR A 97 -0.36 4.85 9.09
C TYR A 97 -0.75 6.21 9.65
N ILE A 98 -1.71 6.27 10.59
CA ILE A 98 -2.04 7.51 11.30
C ILE A 98 -0.86 7.97 12.18
N GLU A 99 -0.23 7.05 12.91
CA GLU A 99 0.93 7.36 13.77
C GLU A 99 2.13 7.83 12.95
N MET A 100 2.34 7.23 11.78
CA MET A 100 3.43 7.58 10.86
C MET A 100 3.09 8.76 9.93
N GLU A 101 1.95 9.41 10.11
CA GLU A 101 1.45 10.52 9.27
C GLU A 101 1.31 10.15 7.77
N MET A 102 1.13 8.86 7.47
CA MET A 102 0.95 8.34 6.10
C MET A 102 -0.56 8.35 5.71
N PHE A 103 -1.18 9.54 5.66
CA PHE A 103 -2.63 9.67 5.56
C PHE A 103 -3.24 9.09 4.29
N GLY A 104 -2.54 9.09 3.14
CA GLY A 104 -3.02 8.41 1.94
C GLY A 104 -3.24 6.91 2.16
N ARG A 105 -2.30 6.23 2.85
CA ARG A 105 -2.43 4.82 3.22
C ARG A 105 -3.49 4.60 4.30
N ALA A 106 -3.60 5.51 5.27
CA ALA A 106 -4.63 5.47 6.30
C ALA A 106 -6.04 5.54 5.69
N ILE A 107 -6.26 6.43 4.72
CA ILE A 107 -7.52 6.55 3.98
C ILE A 107 -7.83 5.26 3.21
N SER A 108 -6.85 4.66 2.55
CA SER A 108 -7.03 3.38 1.85
C SER A 108 -7.44 2.26 2.80
N ALA A 109 -6.83 2.18 3.98
CA ALA A 109 -7.20 1.20 5.01
C ALA A 109 -8.62 1.45 5.57
N ALA A 110 -8.95 2.71 5.88
CA ALA A 110 -10.27 3.11 6.36
C ALA A 110 -11.38 2.79 5.32
N THR A 111 -11.10 3.03 4.03
CA THR A 111 -12.00 2.68 2.93
C THR A 111 -12.22 1.17 2.83
N ALA A 112 -11.15 0.37 2.94
CA ALA A 112 -11.24 -1.09 2.92
C ALA A 112 -12.03 -1.66 4.11
N LEU A 113 -12.03 -0.95 5.25
CA LEU A 113 -12.83 -1.25 6.44
C LEU A 113 -14.28 -0.77 6.33
N ASN A 114 -14.67 -0.10 5.25
CA ASN A 114 -15.97 0.56 5.08
C ASN A 114 -16.30 1.54 6.23
N MET A 115 -15.31 2.30 6.69
CA MET A 115 -15.52 3.31 7.72
C MET A 115 -16.49 4.39 7.25
N PRO A 116 -17.22 5.03 8.18
CA PRO A 116 -18.12 6.13 7.84
C PRO A 116 -17.41 7.26 7.07
N PRO A 117 -18.05 7.87 6.06
CA PRO A 117 -17.43 8.94 5.26
C PRO A 117 -16.87 10.10 6.09
N PHE A 118 -17.53 10.49 7.19
CA PHE A 118 -17.05 11.57 8.04
C PHE A 118 -15.72 11.24 8.76
N GLU A 119 -15.45 9.97 9.05
CA GLU A 119 -14.17 9.54 9.63
C GLU A 119 -13.07 9.57 8.57
N ILE A 120 -13.40 9.20 7.33
CA ILE A 120 -12.48 9.30 6.18
C ILE A 120 -12.17 10.78 5.89
N ASP A 121 -13.18 11.66 5.94
CA ASP A 121 -13.00 13.11 5.77
C ASP A 121 -12.08 13.70 6.86
N ALA A 122 -12.20 13.24 8.10
CA ALA A 122 -11.31 13.67 9.17
C ALA A 122 -9.84 13.24 8.92
N LEU A 123 -9.60 12.05 8.40
CA LEU A 123 -8.26 11.58 8.01
C LEU A 123 -7.71 12.42 6.85
N PHE A 124 -8.55 12.72 5.90
CA PHE A 124 -8.22 13.53 4.74
C PHE A 124 -7.82 14.95 5.15
N SER A 125 -8.63 15.61 6.00
CA SER A 125 -8.35 16.96 6.49
C SER A 125 -7.01 17.03 7.24
N ARG A 126 -6.71 16.02 8.06
CA ARG A 126 -5.41 15.90 8.74
C ARG A 126 -4.27 15.71 7.75
N GLY A 127 -4.48 14.90 6.72
CA GLY A 127 -3.48 14.66 5.68
C GLY A 127 -3.13 15.93 4.93
N ILE A 128 -4.12 16.72 4.50
CA ILE A 128 -3.89 18.02 3.86
C ILE A 128 -3.13 18.96 4.78
N GLU A 129 -3.48 19.00 6.07
CA GLU A 129 -2.78 19.84 7.03
C GLU A 129 -1.29 19.46 7.13
N VAL A 130 -0.97 18.16 7.18
CA VAL A 130 0.42 17.67 7.26
C VAL A 130 1.18 18.00 5.98
N GLU A 131 0.64 17.66 4.81
CA GLU A 131 1.29 17.90 3.52
C GLU A 131 1.43 19.39 3.20
N SER A 132 0.48 20.22 3.66
CA SER A 132 0.54 21.69 3.48
C SER A 132 1.61 22.37 4.35
N ARG A 133 2.16 21.67 5.36
CA ARG A 133 3.32 22.14 6.13
C ARG A 133 4.62 22.04 5.33
N GLY A 134 4.65 21.17 4.31
CA GLY A 134 5.76 21.04 3.37
C GLY A 134 5.78 22.18 2.36
N SER A 135 6.90 22.34 1.67
CA SER A 135 7.05 23.31 0.56
C SER A 135 6.47 22.80 -0.75
N ASP A 136 6.01 21.56 -0.80
CA ASP A 136 5.54 20.89 -2.03
C ASP A 136 4.03 20.62 -1.97
N LEU A 137 3.26 21.54 -2.56
CA LEU A 137 1.81 21.40 -2.74
C LEU A 137 1.43 20.24 -3.69
N GLY A 138 2.38 19.69 -4.43
CA GLY A 138 2.17 18.53 -5.31
C GLY A 138 1.78 17.28 -4.54
N GLN A 139 2.34 17.07 -3.34
CA GLN A 139 1.99 15.94 -2.48
C GLN A 139 0.55 16.05 -1.95
N ALA A 140 0.14 17.24 -1.51
CA ALA A 140 -1.24 17.50 -1.09
C ALA A 140 -2.24 17.18 -2.23
N ARG A 141 -1.93 17.60 -3.44
CA ARG A 141 -2.75 17.31 -4.62
C ARG A 141 -2.84 15.80 -4.90
N THR A 142 -1.72 15.09 -4.86
CA THR A 142 -1.68 13.64 -5.06
C THR A 142 -2.53 12.92 -4.01
N MET A 143 -2.48 13.35 -2.76
CA MET A 143 -3.30 12.78 -1.69
C MET A 143 -4.80 13.00 -1.95
N ILE A 144 -5.19 14.20 -2.41
CA ILE A 144 -6.57 14.51 -2.77
C ILE A 144 -7.04 13.57 -3.90
N ASP A 145 -6.26 13.42 -4.95
CA ASP A 145 -6.60 12.55 -6.08
C ASP A 145 -6.75 11.09 -5.63
N CYS A 146 -5.85 10.58 -4.79
CA CYS A 146 -5.96 9.22 -4.22
C CYS A 146 -7.21 9.04 -3.33
N ALA A 147 -7.54 10.04 -2.51
CA ALA A 147 -8.73 10.00 -1.66
C ALA A 147 -10.01 10.01 -2.50
N MET A 148 -10.07 10.84 -3.54
CA MET A 148 -11.20 10.88 -4.46
C MET A 148 -11.40 9.55 -5.19
N GLU A 149 -10.34 8.95 -5.72
CA GLU A 149 -10.39 7.66 -6.39
C GLU A 149 -10.89 6.56 -5.43
N SER A 150 -10.40 6.53 -4.20
CA SER A 150 -10.84 5.58 -3.18
C SER A 150 -12.32 5.73 -2.83
N LEU A 151 -12.83 6.96 -2.76
CA LEU A 151 -14.23 7.24 -2.51
C LEU A 151 -15.13 6.94 -3.72
N GLU A 152 -14.67 7.18 -4.94
CA GLU A 152 -15.38 6.79 -6.16
C GLU A 152 -15.59 5.28 -6.22
N ILE A 153 -14.57 4.49 -5.88
CA ILE A 153 -14.67 3.03 -5.79
C ILE A 153 -15.68 2.63 -4.71
N ALA A 154 -15.68 3.29 -3.55
CA ALA A 154 -16.61 3.02 -2.46
C ALA A 154 -18.07 3.38 -2.81
N LEU A 155 -18.27 4.38 -3.70
CA LEU A 155 -19.58 4.81 -4.17
C LEU A 155 -20.18 3.90 -5.25
N ILE A 156 -19.42 3.01 -5.86
CA ILE A 156 -19.96 2.07 -6.85
C ILE A 156 -21.07 1.23 -6.20
N GLY A 157 -22.32 1.52 -6.58
CA GLY A 157 -23.49 0.83 -6.07
C GLY A 157 -24.08 1.35 -4.74
N ARG A 158 -23.64 2.52 -4.26
CA ARG A 158 -24.21 3.19 -3.08
C ARG A 158 -24.63 4.61 -3.45
N GLU A 159 -25.93 4.91 -3.37
CA GLU A 159 -26.44 6.28 -3.33
C GLU A 159 -26.44 6.77 -1.87
N ASP A 160 -25.29 7.18 -1.38
CA ASP A 160 -25.14 7.71 -0.04
C ASP A 160 -24.87 9.22 -0.11
N LYS A 161 -25.84 9.99 0.40
CA LYS A 161 -25.81 11.46 0.39
C LYS A 161 -24.56 12.00 1.11
N LEU A 162 -24.17 11.39 2.23
CA LEU A 162 -23.03 11.84 3.02
C LEU A 162 -21.72 11.64 2.26
N THR A 163 -21.55 10.49 1.61
CA THR A 163 -20.38 10.23 0.76
C THR A 163 -20.31 11.19 -0.43
N GLN A 164 -21.48 11.56 -1.00
CA GLN A 164 -21.54 12.57 -2.06
C GLN A 164 -21.14 13.97 -1.56
N GLU A 165 -21.52 14.34 -0.34
CA GLU A 165 -21.12 15.59 0.30
C GLU A 165 -19.59 15.64 0.52
N VAL A 166 -18.99 14.54 0.99
CA VAL A 166 -17.53 14.41 1.13
C VAL A 166 -16.83 14.54 -0.23
N MET A 167 -17.32 13.86 -1.27
CA MET A 167 -16.78 13.99 -2.62
C MET A 167 -16.83 15.42 -3.16
N ASN A 168 -17.88 16.16 -2.87
CA ASN A 168 -17.99 17.56 -3.29
C ASN A 168 -16.99 18.44 -2.54
N ALA A 169 -16.82 18.25 -1.22
CA ALA A 169 -15.84 18.97 -0.42
C ALA A 169 -14.41 18.70 -0.92
N LEU A 170 -14.09 17.46 -1.30
CA LEU A 170 -12.81 17.08 -1.89
C LEU A 170 -12.53 17.78 -3.22
N LYS A 171 -13.55 17.92 -4.07
CA LYS A 171 -13.44 18.64 -5.34
C LYS A 171 -13.13 20.12 -5.13
N GLU A 172 -13.82 20.76 -4.19
CA GLU A 172 -13.59 22.16 -3.82
C GLU A 172 -12.17 22.35 -3.28
N GLU A 173 -11.71 21.44 -2.41
CA GLU A 173 -10.35 21.49 -1.87
C GLU A 173 -9.28 21.31 -2.94
N ARG A 174 -9.50 20.39 -3.89
CA ARG A 174 -8.62 20.19 -5.04
C ARG A 174 -8.46 21.46 -5.88
N GLU A 175 -9.57 22.16 -6.14
CA GLU A 175 -9.55 23.43 -6.86
C GLU A 175 -8.75 24.50 -6.10
N ARG A 176 -8.96 24.59 -4.77
CA ARG A 176 -8.23 25.52 -3.91
C ARG A 176 -6.72 25.27 -3.91
N VAL A 177 -6.30 24.01 -3.82
CA VAL A 177 -4.87 23.64 -3.87
C VAL A 177 -4.27 23.95 -5.22
N ALA A 178 -5.00 23.71 -6.32
CA ALA A 178 -4.55 24.03 -7.68
C ALA A 178 -4.37 25.53 -7.88
N GLU A 179 -5.31 26.37 -7.40
CA GLU A 179 -5.22 27.83 -7.47
C GLU A 179 -4.04 28.39 -6.65
N ASN A 180 -3.78 27.82 -5.48
CA ASN A 180 -2.66 28.25 -4.63
C ASN A 180 -1.31 27.86 -5.26
N GLY A 181 -1.21 26.69 -5.89
CA GLY A 181 -0.03 26.29 -6.67
C GLY A 181 0.27 27.23 -7.81
N ALA A 182 -0.73 27.59 -8.60
CA ALA A 182 -0.57 28.55 -9.72
C ALA A 182 -0.11 29.93 -9.27
N LYS A 183 -0.60 30.42 -8.11
CA LYS A 183 -0.18 31.73 -7.54
C LYS A 183 1.27 31.74 -7.02
N MET A 184 1.84 30.57 -6.68
CA MET A 184 3.23 30.45 -6.25
C MET A 184 4.20 30.42 -7.43
N GLU A 185 3.81 29.79 -8.55
CA GLU A 185 4.60 29.75 -9.79
C GLU A 185 4.72 31.14 -10.45
N ASP A 186 3.68 31.99 -10.38
CA ASP A 186 3.70 33.36 -10.90
C ASP A 186 4.56 34.34 -10.08
N ARG A 187 5.10 33.92 -8.91
CA ARG A 187 5.92 34.74 -8.02
C ARG A 187 7.42 34.41 -8.07
N THR A 188 7.82 33.41 -8.85
CA THR A 188 9.21 32.98 -9.09
C THR A 188 9.67 33.37 -10.46
#